data_8dec5b962d5a697076b10783721442e8
#
_entry.id   8dec5b962d5a697076b10783721442e8
#
_cell.length_a   1.000
_cell.length_b   1.000
_cell.length_c   1.000
_cell.angle_alpha   90.00
_cell.angle_beta   90.00
_cell.angle_gamma   90.00
#
_symmetry.space_group_name_H-M   'P 1'
#
loop_
_entity.id
_entity.type
_entity.pdbx_description
1 polymer ?
#
loop_
_entity_poly.entity_id
_entity_poly.type
_entity_poly.pdbx_seq_one_letter_code
_entity_poly.pdbx_strand_id
1 'polypeptide(L)'
;MTTAIELVDITLTPENKDYKIIVADRDGKMVGYICYGPTPMTEATYDLYWIASDPEVRGQGVGASLISAMEGDLRRQNARLVRVETSATEAYGPTRGFYASMKYTEEARIRDFYKLGDDLIILTKRF
;
A
#
# COMPACT_ATOMS: atom_id res chain seq x y z
N MET A 1 12.30 -23.80 -8.38
CA MET A 1 13.19 -22.84 -7.73
C MET A 1 12.58 -21.46 -7.77
N THR A 2 12.36 -20.89 -6.61
CA THR A 2 11.80 -19.54 -6.53
C THR A 2 12.94 -18.52 -6.57
N THR A 3 12.89 -17.64 -7.54
CA THR A 3 13.86 -16.55 -7.63
C THR A 3 13.51 -15.51 -6.57
N ALA A 4 14.52 -15.04 -5.86
CA ALA A 4 14.33 -14.03 -4.84
C ALA A 4 13.82 -12.71 -5.47
N ILE A 5 12.90 -12.06 -4.77
CA ILE A 5 12.38 -10.76 -5.18
C ILE A 5 13.25 -9.68 -4.54
N GLU A 6 13.80 -8.81 -5.37
CA GLU A 6 14.53 -7.65 -4.88
C GLU A 6 13.60 -6.47 -4.73
N LEU A 7 13.69 -5.78 -3.61
CA LEU A 7 12.94 -4.56 -3.37
C LEU A 7 13.87 -3.38 -3.54
N VAL A 8 13.53 -2.50 -4.47
CA VAL A 8 14.35 -1.33 -4.79
C VAL A 8 13.58 -0.07 -4.44
N ASP A 9 14.20 0.79 -3.66
CA ASP A 9 13.65 2.06 -3.25
C ASP A 9 13.97 3.09 -4.33
N ILE A 10 12.92 3.64 -4.94
CA ILE A 10 13.06 4.65 -5.98
C ILE A 10 12.52 5.97 -5.47
N THR A 11 13.41 6.94 -5.31
CA THR A 11 12.99 8.33 -5.06
C THR A 11 12.94 9.02 -6.42
N LEU A 12 11.73 9.40 -6.85
CA LEU A 12 11.51 9.91 -8.19
C LEU A 12 12.27 11.19 -8.48
N THR A 13 12.26 12.13 -7.56
CA THR A 13 13.11 13.34 -7.64
C THR A 13 13.42 13.82 -6.23
N PRO A 14 14.58 14.46 -6.01
CA PRO A 14 14.90 15.06 -4.71
C PRO A 14 13.89 16.12 -4.28
N GLU A 15 13.19 16.72 -5.22
CA GLU A 15 12.21 17.78 -4.99
C GLU A 15 10.85 17.20 -4.60
N ASN A 16 10.57 15.94 -4.96
CA ASN A 16 9.27 15.33 -4.72
C ASN A 16 9.31 14.54 -3.40
N LYS A 17 9.18 15.29 -2.29
CA LYS A 17 9.19 14.70 -0.94
C LYS A 17 7.83 14.16 -0.54
N ASP A 18 6.81 14.29 -1.42
CA ASP A 18 5.44 13.97 -1.08
C ASP A 18 5.13 12.48 -1.19
N TYR A 19 5.98 11.70 -1.86
CA TYR A 19 5.79 10.26 -1.93
C TYR A 19 7.06 9.52 -2.31
N LYS A 20 7.05 8.24 -1.97
CA LYS A 20 8.14 7.31 -2.18
C LYS A 20 7.60 6.06 -2.87
N ILE A 21 8.41 5.45 -3.73
CA ILE A 21 8.04 4.24 -4.44
C ILE A 21 9.06 3.15 -4.16
N ILE A 22 8.57 1.96 -3.80
CA ILE A 22 9.38 0.76 -3.69
C ILE A 22 8.93 -0.19 -4.79
N VAL A 23 9.88 -0.70 -5.56
CA VAL A 23 9.61 -1.61 -6.67
C VAL A 23 10.05 -3.01 -6.29
N ALA A 24 9.22 -4.01 -6.61
CA ALA A 24 9.59 -5.42 -6.50
C ALA A 24 10.08 -5.88 -7.86
N ASP A 25 11.29 -6.42 -7.89
CA ASP A 25 11.95 -6.87 -9.12
C ASP A 25 12.30 -8.35 -9.00
N ARG A 26 12.05 -9.09 -10.09
CA ARG A 26 12.44 -10.49 -10.20
C ARG A 26 13.14 -10.68 -11.54
N ASP A 27 14.41 -11.06 -11.50
CA ASP A 27 15.23 -11.33 -12.69
C ASP A 27 15.26 -10.14 -13.67
N GLY A 28 15.36 -8.92 -13.15
CA GLY A 28 15.43 -7.73 -13.97
C GLY A 28 14.08 -7.25 -14.47
N LYS A 29 12.98 -7.90 -14.07
CA LYS A 29 11.62 -7.52 -14.45
C LYS A 29 10.86 -6.99 -13.23
N MET A 30 10.25 -5.82 -13.36
CA MET A 30 9.39 -5.28 -12.32
C MET A 30 8.12 -6.13 -12.21
N VAL A 31 7.87 -6.67 -11.03
CA VAL A 31 6.69 -7.51 -10.77
C VAL A 31 5.69 -6.86 -9.81
N GLY A 32 6.00 -5.69 -9.30
CA GLY A 32 5.08 -4.95 -8.44
C GLY A 32 5.69 -3.67 -7.94
N TYR A 33 4.84 -2.82 -7.35
CA TYR A 33 5.32 -1.59 -6.72
C TYR A 33 4.34 -1.12 -5.66
N ILE A 34 4.84 -0.28 -4.75
CA ILE A 34 4.03 0.40 -3.74
C ILE A 34 4.42 1.87 -3.70
N CYS A 35 3.43 2.74 -3.61
CA CYS A 35 3.62 4.18 -3.54
C CYS A 35 2.94 4.71 -2.27
N TYR A 36 3.68 5.47 -1.46
CA TYR A 36 3.18 6.01 -0.20
C TYR A 36 3.87 7.33 0.11
N GLY A 37 3.30 8.08 1.05
CA GLY A 37 3.91 9.34 1.45
C GLY A 37 3.23 9.94 2.67
N PRO A 38 3.81 11.00 3.23
CA PRO A 38 3.23 11.64 4.42
C PRO A 38 1.90 12.30 4.09
N THR A 39 0.94 12.12 4.99
CA THR A 39 -0.34 12.80 4.87
C THR A 39 -0.15 14.26 5.26
N PRO A 40 -0.51 15.22 4.40
CA PRO A 40 -0.33 16.64 4.70
C PRO A 40 -1.00 17.03 6.02
N MET A 41 -0.36 17.96 6.74
CA MET A 41 -0.88 18.54 7.98
C MET A 41 -1.01 17.55 9.14
N THR A 42 -0.37 16.38 9.05
CA THR A 42 -0.34 15.42 10.16
C THR A 42 1.06 15.31 10.71
N GLU A 43 1.16 14.89 11.98
CA GLU A 43 2.45 14.73 12.62
C GLU A 43 3.18 13.48 12.14
N ALA A 44 2.49 12.34 12.04
CA ALA A 44 3.14 11.07 11.71
C ALA A 44 2.17 10.08 11.07
N THR A 45 1.24 10.59 10.24
CA THR A 45 0.33 9.76 9.44
C THR A 45 0.84 9.70 8.02
N TYR A 46 0.76 8.52 7.41
CA TYR A 46 1.20 8.28 6.05
C TYR A 46 0.08 7.66 5.25
N ASP A 47 0.00 8.04 3.98
CA ASP A 47 -0.95 7.46 3.04
C ASP A 47 -0.26 6.39 2.19
N LEU A 48 -0.88 5.23 2.08
CA LEU A 48 -0.56 4.26 1.06
C LEU A 48 -1.44 4.61 -0.14
N TYR A 49 -0.82 5.12 -1.21
CA TYR A 49 -1.56 5.59 -2.39
C TYR A 49 -1.90 4.44 -3.33
N TRP A 50 -0.91 3.64 -3.71
CA TRP A 50 -1.09 2.54 -4.64
C TRP A 50 -0.20 1.39 -4.26
N ILE A 51 -0.72 0.18 -4.49
CA ILE A 51 0.06 -1.04 -4.48
C ILE A 51 -0.46 -1.91 -5.63
N ALA A 52 0.45 -2.43 -6.42
CA ALA A 52 0.10 -3.27 -7.55
C ALA A 52 1.12 -4.39 -7.71
N SER A 53 0.65 -5.53 -8.20
CA SER A 53 1.52 -6.65 -8.56
C SER A 53 1.05 -7.23 -9.89
N ASP A 54 2.02 -7.76 -10.65
CA ASP A 54 1.74 -8.44 -11.91
C ASP A 54 0.82 -9.64 -11.62
N PRO A 55 -0.26 -9.83 -12.38
CA PRO A 55 -1.13 -10.99 -12.20
C PRO A 55 -0.40 -12.34 -12.25
N GLU A 56 0.70 -12.44 -12.99
CA GLU A 56 1.49 -13.67 -13.09
C GLU A 56 2.16 -14.07 -11.78
N VAL A 57 2.36 -13.12 -10.86
CA VAL A 57 3.01 -13.39 -9.57
C VAL A 57 2.02 -13.37 -8.40
N ARG A 58 0.72 -13.33 -8.68
CA ARG A 58 -0.29 -13.37 -7.61
C ARG A 58 -0.14 -14.64 -6.79
N GLY A 59 -0.34 -14.50 -5.48
CA GLY A 59 -0.19 -15.61 -4.55
C GLY A 59 1.26 -15.93 -4.19
N GLN A 60 2.22 -15.16 -4.68
CA GLN A 60 3.65 -15.38 -4.40
C GLN A 60 4.22 -14.40 -3.37
N GLY A 61 3.35 -13.66 -2.67
CA GLY A 61 3.78 -12.81 -1.57
C GLY A 61 4.39 -11.47 -1.95
N VAL A 62 4.26 -11.05 -3.21
CA VAL A 62 4.83 -9.76 -3.67
C VAL A 62 4.17 -8.59 -2.92
N GLY A 63 2.85 -8.58 -2.83
CA GLY A 63 2.13 -7.52 -2.12
C GLY A 63 2.51 -7.46 -0.65
N ALA A 64 2.58 -8.61 0.01
CA ALA A 64 2.96 -8.67 1.42
C ALA A 64 4.39 -8.17 1.63
N SER A 65 5.31 -8.50 0.72
CA SER A 65 6.69 -8.03 0.78
C SER A 65 6.78 -6.52 0.63
N LEU A 66 5.98 -5.96 -0.28
CA LEU A 66 5.94 -4.50 -0.49
C LEU A 66 5.39 -3.78 0.73
N ILE A 67 4.30 -4.27 1.31
CA ILE A 67 3.72 -3.69 2.54
C ILE A 67 4.75 -3.76 3.67
N SER A 68 5.41 -4.90 3.84
CA SER A 68 6.42 -5.06 4.91
C SER A 68 7.58 -4.11 4.73
N ALA A 69 8.04 -3.89 3.49
CA ALA A 69 9.12 -2.96 3.21
C ALA A 69 8.71 -1.52 3.51
N MET A 70 7.51 -1.13 3.11
CA MET A 70 6.96 0.19 3.44
C MET A 70 6.88 0.36 4.96
N GLU A 71 6.31 -0.60 5.67
CA GLU A 71 6.14 -0.50 7.12
C GLU A 71 7.48 -0.44 7.84
N GLY A 72 8.47 -1.18 7.36
CA GLY A 72 9.82 -1.11 7.91
C GLY A 72 10.43 0.28 7.77
N ASP A 73 10.29 0.88 6.60
CA ASP A 73 10.73 2.24 6.35
C ASP A 73 10.01 3.24 7.26
N LEU A 74 8.68 3.12 7.34
CA LEU A 74 7.87 4.03 8.14
C LEU A 74 8.15 3.90 9.63
N ARG A 75 8.44 2.69 10.12
CA ARG A 75 8.84 2.52 11.54
C ARG A 75 10.16 3.21 11.83
N ARG A 76 11.10 3.19 10.89
CA ARG A 76 12.36 3.93 11.04
C ARG A 76 12.13 5.44 11.10
N GLN A 77 11.04 5.93 10.51
CA GLN A 77 10.68 7.33 10.53
C GLN A 77 9.73 7.69 11.67
N ASN A 78 9.49 6.75 12.59
CA ASN A 78 8.59 6.93 13.73
C ASN A 78 7.14 7.24 13.31
N ALA A 79 6.68 6.64 12.23
CA ALA A 79 5.29 6.76 11.81
C ALA A 79 4.37 6.17 12.87
N ARG A 80 3.18 6.76 13.02
CA ARG A 80 2.17 6.31 13.98
C ARG A 80 1.01 5.61 13.32
N LEU A 81 0.70 5.97 12.08
CA LEU A 81 -0.52 5.53 11.41
C LEU A 81 -0.32 5.48 9.90
N VAL A 82 -0.80 4.41 9.29
CA VAL A 82 -0.92 4.32 7.84
C VAL A 82 -2.41 4.28 7.49
N ARG A 83 -2.80 5.09 6.51
CA ARG A 83 -4.16 5.14 5.99
C ARG A 83 -4.18 4.66 4.55
N VAL A 84 -5.18 3.88 4.19
CA VAL A 84 -5.43 3.48 2.81
C VAL A 84 -6.91 3.58 2.51
N GLU A 85 -7.25 4.03 1.31
CA GLU A 85 -8.62 4.15 0.85
C GLU A 85 -8.94 3.07 -0.17
N THR A 86 -10.11 2.47 -0.07
CA THR A 86 -10.54 1.42 -1.00
C THR A 86 -12.06 1.44 -1.17
N SER A 87 -12.54 0.79 -2.21
CA SER A 87 -13.96 0.67 -2.50
C SER A 87 -14.58 -0.47 -1.70
N ALA A 88 -15.87 -0.32 -1.36
CA ALA A 88 -16.65 -1.34 -0.67
C ALA A 88 -17.28 -2.36 -1.61
N THR A 89 -17.16 -2.19 -2.93
CA THR A 89 -17.78 -3.11 -3.89
C THR A 89 -17.15 -4.49 -3.88
N GLU A 90 -17.87 -5.47 -4.40
CA GLU A 90 -17.39 -6.85 -4.44
C GLU A 90 -16.11 -7.03 -5.23
N ALA A 91 -15.91 -6.22 -6.28
CA ALA A 91 -14.69 -6.28 -7.08
C ALA A 91 -13.44 -6.03 -6.24
N TYR A 92 -13.55 -5.27 -5.15
CA TYR A 92 -12.45 -4.97 -4.26
C TYR A 92 -12.42 -5.86 -3.01
N GLY A 93 -13.27 -6.90 -2.96
CA GLY A 93 -13.27 -7.86 -1.87
C GLY A 93 -11.90 -8.50 -1.63
N PRO A 94 -11.23 -9.05 -2.66
CA PRO A 94 -9.88 -9.60 -2.50
C PRO A 94 -8.87 -8.57 -2.00
N THR A 95 -8.97 -7.32 -2.46
CA THR A 95 -8.11 -6.24 -2.02
C THR A 95 -8.30 -5.96 -0.53
N ARG A 96 -9.55 -5.86 -0.08
CA ARG A 96 -9.83 -5.65 1.35
C ARG A 96 -9.35 -6.82 2.19
N GLY A 97 -9.52 -8.06 1.70
CA GLY A 97 -9.02 -9.25 2.37
C GLY A 97 -7.50 -9.25 2.50
N PHE A 98 -6.81 -8.80 1.47
CA PHE A 98 -5.36 -8.66 1.51
C PHE A 98 -4.93 -7.68 2.62
N TYR A 99 -5.54 -6.50 2.68
CA TYR A 99 -5.22 -5.53 3.72
C TYR A 99 -5.55 -6.08 5.13
N ALA A 100 -6.68 -6.77 5.27
CA ALA A 100 -7.03 -7.39 6.54
C ALA A 100 -5.98 -8.41 6.98
N SER A 101 -5.45 -9.21 6.04
CA SER A 101 -4.39 -10.17 6.35
C SER A 101 -3.10 -9.48 6.79
N MET A 102 -2.88 -8.24 6.38
CA MET A 102 -1.73 -7.42 6.79
C MET A 102 -2.03 -6.58 8.04
N LYS A 103 -3.17 -6.85 8.70
CA LYS A 103 -3.58 -6.22 9.96
C LYS A 103 -4.07 -4.78 9.81
N TYR A 104 -4.58 -4.43 8.65
CA TYR A 104 -5.30 -3.17 8.46
C TYR A 104 -6.77 -3.37 8.83
N THR A 105 -7.36 -2.38 9.47
CA THR A 105 -8.74 -2.45 9.95
C THR A 105 -9.57 -1.29 9.42
N GLU A 106 -10.88 -1.49 9.30
CA GLU A 106 -11.78 -0.43 8.84
C GLU A 106 -11.90 0.64 9.93
N GLU A 107 -11.53 1.86 9.58
CA GLU A 107 -11.58 3.01 10.47
C GLU A 107 -12.84 3.84 10.22
N ALA A 108 -13.23 3.98 8.95
CA ALA A 108 -14.34 4.84 8.57
C ALA A 108 -14.91 4.40 7.22
N ARG A 109 -16.14 4.86 6.96
CA ARG A 109 -16.85 4.59 5.70
C ARG A 109 -17.63 5.82 5.30
N ILE A 110 -17.54 6.17 4.00
CA ILE A 110 -18.38 7.22 3.42
C ILE A 110 -19.26 6.57 2.36
N ARG A 111 -20.58 6.58 2.57
CA ARG A 111 -21.52 5.95 1.65
C ARG A 111 -21.60 6.73 0.35
N ASP A 112 -21.73 5.99 -0.76
CA ASP A 112 -21.93 6.54 -2.10
C ASP A 112 -20.86 7.56 -2.50
N PHE A 113 -19.63 7.33 -2.06
CA PHE A 113 -18.51 8.25 -2.27
C PHE A 113 -18.05 8.29 -3.73
N TYR A 114 -17.82 7.12 -4.31
CA TYR A 114 -17.35 7.03 -5.69
C TYR A 114 -18.51 7.16 -6.68
N LYS A 115 -19.63 6.57 -6.34
CA LYS A 115 -20.89 6.63 -7.06
C LYS A 115 -21.95 5.99 -6.19
N LEU A 116 -23.21 6.06 -6.62
CA LEU A 116 -24.31 5.42 -5.89
C LEU A 116 -24.03 3.92 -5.72
N GLY A 117 -24.04 3.44 -4.51
CA GLY A 117 -23.76 2.04 -4.19
C GLY A 117 -22.28 1.69 -4.06
N ASP A 118 -21.38 2.66 -4.22
CA ASP A 118 -19.94 2.41 -4.12
C ASP A 118 -19.34 3.28 -3.01
N ASP A 119 -19.23 2.72 -1.83
CA ASP A 119 -18.75 3.41 -0.65
C ASP A 119 -17.23 3.48 -0.61
N LEU A 120 -16.72 4.56 -0.03
CA LEU A 120 -15.32 4.63 0.35
C LEU A 120 -15.14 3.97 1.70
N ILE A 121 -14.17 3.06 1.81
CA ILE A 121 -13.73 2.49 3.07
C ILE A 121 -12.33 3.01 3.36
N ILE A 122 -12.13 3.54 4.55
CA ILE A 122 -10.82 3.96 5.02
C ILE A 122 -10.30 2.90 5.98
N LEU A 123 -9.17 2.31 5.62
CA LEU A 123 -8.48 1.31 6.44
C LEU A 123 -7.26 1.94 7.08
N THR A 124 -6.94 1.52 8.29
CA THR A 124 -5.78 2.05 9.00
C THR A 124 -5.01 0.93 9.71
N LYS A 125 -3.73 1.21 9.94
CA LYS A 125 -2.90 0.39 10.80
C LYS A 125 -2.07 1.31 11.68
N ARG A 126 -2.08 1.07 12.97
CA ARG A 126 -1.30 1.84 13.94
C ARG A 126 -0.05 1.07 14.33
N PHE A 127 1.02 1.81 14.54
CA PHE A 127 2.31 1.26 14.93
C PHE A 127 2.61 1.52 16.39
#